data_cea60d5a3bcaf1faf7004cb2dfb48990
#
_entry.id   cea60d5a3bcaf1faf7004cb2dfb48990
#
_cell.length_a   1.000
_cell.length_b   1.000
_cell.length_c   1.000
_cell.angle_alpha   90.00
_cell.angle_beta   90.00
_cell.angle_gamma   90.00
#
_symmetry.space_group_name_H-M   'P 1'
#
loop_
_entity.id
_entity.type
_entity.pdbx_description
1 polymer ?
#
loop_
_entity_poly.entity_id
_entity_poly.type
_entity_poly.pdbx_seq_one_letter_code
_entity_poly.pdbx_strand_id
1 'polypeptide(L)'
;MVYFVGAGPGAKDLITVRGMRLLEQADVIIYAGSLVNPELLSYAGSGAKIYDSAKMTLEEVLAVIREAEEKGLTTVRLHTGEPSLYGAVREQMDVLAAEGISYESCPGVSACFGAAADLNLEYTLP
;
A
#
# COMPACT_ATOMS: atom_id res chain seq x y z
N MET A 1 5.07 2.84 -13.07
CA MET A 1 5.77 2.45 -11.83
C MET A 1 4.77 2.17 -10.72
N VAL A 2 4.91 1.03 -10.09
CA VAL A 2 4.02 0.59 -9.01
C VAL A 2 4.79 0.57 -7.68
N TYR A 3 4.21 1.15 -6.64
CA TYR A 3 4.75 1.12 -5.29
C TYR A 3 3.82 0.36 -4.36
N PHE A 4 4.34 -0.70 -3.75
CA PHE A 4 3.63 -1.41 -2.67
C PHE A 4 3.99 -0.73 -1.36
N VAL A 5 3.03 -0.04 -0.76
CA VAL A 5 3.26 0.85 0.39
C VAL A 5 2.56 0.30 1.63
N GLY A 6 3.30 0.24 2.73
CA GLY A 6 2.74 -0.09 4.04
C GLY A 6 2.01 1.11 4.64
N ALA A 7 0.74 0.91 4.96
CA ALA A 7 -0.10 1.94 5.57
C ALA A 7 0.16 2.14 7.07
N GLY A 8 0.91 1.24 7.68
CA GLY A 8 1.09 1.22 9.13
C GLY A 8 -0.07 0.53 9.86
N PRO A 9 -0.06 0.54 11.19
CA PRO A 9 -0.97 -0.25 12.00
C PRO A 9 -2.36 0.37 12.24
N GLY A 10 -2.65 1.52 11.66
CA GLY A 10 -3.96 2.16 11.77
C GLY A 10 -3.89 3.68 11.84
N ALA A 11 -3.24 4.23 12.85
CA ALA A 11 -3.17 5.68 13.01
C ALA A 11 -2.52 6.34 11.79
N LYS A 12 -3.09 7.44 11.35
CA LYS A 12 -2.67 8.17 10.14
C LYS A 12 -1.20 8.59 10.18
N ASP A 13 -0.70 8.97 11.36
CA ASP A 13 0.67 9.45 11.56
C ASP A 13 1.71 8.33 11.74
N LEU A 14 1.27 7.07 11.73
CA LEU A 14 2.18 5.92 11.80
C LEU A 14 2.59 5.37 10.44
N ILE A 15 2.19 6.01 9.36
CA ILE A 15 2.76 5.76 8.04
C ILE A 15 4.18 6.36 7.99
N THR A 16 5.06 5.76 7.22
CA THR A 16 6.40 6.35 7.03
C THR A 16 6.29 7.65 6.24
N VAL A 17 7.27 8.54 6.42
CA VAL A 17 7.36 9.77 5.62
C VAL A 17 7.44 9.44 4.13
N ARG A 18 8.19 8.38 3.76
CA ARG A 18 8.26 7.95 2.37
C ARG A 18 6.90 7.50 1.84
N GLY A 19 6.18 6.71 2.61
CA GLY A 19 4.84 6.26 2.24
C GLY A 19 3.87 7.42 2.02
N MET A 20 3.90 8.40 2.91
CA MET A 20 3.10 9.63 2.79
C MET A 20 3.43 10.37 1.48
N ARG A 21 4.71 10.56 1.19
CA ARG A 21 5.15 11.25 -0.02
C ARG A 21 4.74 10.51 -1.29
N LEU A 22 4.79 9.18 -1.27
CA LEU A 22 4.31 8.37 -2.39
C LEU A 22 2.81 8.54 -2.61
N LEU A 23 2.02 8.59 -1.54
CA LEU A 23 0.58 8.87 -1.64
C LEU A 23 0.31 10.26 -2.22
N GLU A 24 1.05 11.26 -1.78
CA GLU A 24 0.91 12.64 -2.28
C GLU A 24 1.18 12.75 -3.78
N GLN A 25 2.10 11.94 -4.31
CA GLN A 25 2.53 11.96 -5.70
C GLN A 25 1.79 10.96 -6.60
N ALA A 26 1.01 10.07 -6.03
CA ALA A 26 0.35 9.01 -6.78
C ALA A 26 -0.73 9.55 -7.73
N ASP A 27 -0.76 9.00 -8.93
CA ASP A 27 -1.84 9.24 -9.89
C ASP A 27 -3.01 8.28 -9.66
N VAL A 28 -2.69 7.07 -9.20
CA VAL A 28 -3.65 6.02 -8.89
C VAL A 28 -3.32 5.42 -7.53
N ILE A 29 -4.32 5.28 -6.68
CA ILE A 29 -4.18 4.62 -5.37
C ILE A 29 -5.18 3.47 -5.31
N ILE A 30 -4.67 2.27 -5.01
CA ILE A 30 -5.51 1.10 -4.79
C ILE A 30 -5.27 0.64 -3.34
N TYR A 31 -6.28 0.74 -2.50
CA TYR A 31 -6.16 0.42 -1.08
C TYR A 31 -7.05 -0.76 -0.68
N ALA A 32 -6.64 -1.49 0.34
CA ALA A 32 -7.41 -2.61 0.88
C ALA A 32 -8.45 -2.09 1.90
N GLY A 33 -9.62 -1.72 1.42
CA GLY A 33 -10.61 -0.91 2.11
C GLY A 33 -11.14 -1.44 3.44
N SER A 34 -11.10 -2.75 3.66
CA SER A 34 -11.57 -3.33 4.94
C SER A 34 -10.52 -3.25 6.05
N LEU A 35 -9.26 -2.97 5.72
CA LEU A 35 -8.12 -3.06 6.65
C LEU A 35 -7.34 -1.77 6.78
N VAL A 36 -7.39 -0.90 5.79
CA VAL A 36 -6.64 0.36 5.76
C VAL A 36 -7.51 1.48 6.31
N ASN A 37 -6.96 2.29 7.23
CA ASN A 37 -7.64 3.48 7.73
C ASN A 37 -7.88 4.47 6.57
N PRO A 38 -9.14 4.78 6.24
CA PRO A 38 -9.44 5.67 5.11
C PRO A 38 -8.94 7.10 5.29
N GLU A 39 -8.61 7.54 6.50
CA GLU A 39 -8.02 8.85 6.74
C GLU A 39 -6.67 9.03 6.03
N LEU A 40 -5.95 7.93 5.76
CA LEU A 40 -4.71 7.96 5.00
C LEU A 40 -4.90 8.49 3.58
N LEU A 41 -6.09 8.34 3.03
CA LEU A 41 -6.40 8.84 1.69
C LEU A 41 -6.41 10.37 1.61
N SER A 42 -6.44 11.05 2.75
CA SER A 42 -6.32 12.51 2.78
C SER A 42 -4.92 13.01 2.38
N TYR A 43 -3.93 12.14 2.36
CA TYR A 43 -2.61 12.46 1.81
C TYR A 43 -2.58 12.51 0.28
N ALA A 44 -3.58 11.93 -0.37
CA ALA A 44 -3.64 11.88 -1.83
C ALA A 44 -3.77 13.28 -2.45
N GLY A 45 -3.12 13.47 -3.59
CA GLY A 45 -3.31 14.67 -4.39
C GLY A 45 -4.73 14.76 -4.96
N SER A 46 -5.18 15.96 -5.29
CA SER A 46 -6.55 16.23 -5.75
C SER A 46 -6.92 15.52 -7.06
N GLY A 47 -5.93 15.16 -7.87
CA GLY A 47 -6.14 14.48 -9.15
C GLY A 47 -6.02 12.96 -9.09
N ALA A 48 -5.74 12.37 -7.93
CA ALA A 48 -5.56 10.94 -7.81
C ALA A 48 -6.88 10.18 -7.95
N LYS A 49 -6.83 9.07 -8.72
CA LYS A 49 -7.94 8.12 -8.78
C LYS A 49 -7.76 7.09 -7.68
N ILE A 50 -8.80 6.85 -6.91
CA ILE A 50 -8.75 5.97 -5.73
C ILE A 50 -9.70 4.78 -5.93
N TYR A 51 -9.16 3.57 -5.73
CA TYR A 51 -9.90 2.31 -5.86
C TYR A 51 -9.82 1.52 -4.57
N ASP A 52 -10.94 0.91 -4.19
CA ASP A 52 -11.03 0.01 -3.05
C ASP A 52 -10.94 -1.44 -3.54
N SER A 53 -9.81 -2.10 -3.28
CA SER A 53 -9.58 -3.47 -3.74
C SER A 53 -10.44 -4.51 -3.02
N ALA A 54 -11.06 -4.17 -1.89
CA ALA A 54 -12.01 -5.07 -1.23
C ALA A 54 -13.23 -5.40 -2.11
N LYS A 55 -13.50 -4.54 -3.09
CA LYS A 55 -14.61 -4.67 -4.05
C LYS A 55 -14.16 -5.14 -5.42
N MET A 56 -12.90 -5.56 -5.56
CA MET A 56 -12.29 -5.88 -6.85
C MET A 56 -11.68 -7.28 -6.83
N THR A 57 -11.68 -7.92 -8.00
CA THR A 57 -10.91 -9.15 -8.21
C THR A 57 -9.45 -8.81 -8.48
N LEU A 58 -8.57 -9.79 -8.38
CA LEU A 58 -7.15 -9.62 -8.73
C LEU A 58 -7.01 -9.11 -10.18
N GLU A 59 -7.77 -9.67 -11.11
CA GLU A 59 -7.73 -9.25 -12.53
C GLU A 59 -8.17 -7.79 -12.70
N GLU A 60 -9.16 -7.34 -11.95
CA GLU A 60 -9.59 -5.94 -11.98
C GLU A 60 -8.49 -5.01 -11.44
N VAL A 61 -7.82 -5.39 -10.35
CA VAL A 61 -6.69 -4.63 -9.80
C VAL A 61 -5.57 -4.55 -10.84
N LEU A 62 -5.21 -5.67 -11.46
CA LEU A 62 -4.16 -5.71 -12.49
C LEU A 62 -4.54 -4.88 -13.71
N ALA A 63 -5.80 -4.88 -14.11
CA ALA A 63 -6.28 -4.07 -15.24
C ALA A 63 -6.09 -2.57 -14.97
N VAL A 64 -6.37 -2.11 -13.76
CA VAL A 64 -6.15 -0.72 -13.34
C VAL A 64 -4.66 -0.38 -13.42
N ILE A 65 -3.80 -1.26 -12.92
CA ILE A 65 -2.34 -1.07 -12.96
C ILE A 65 -1.83 -1.00 -14.39
N ARG A 66 -2.26 -1.91 -15.24
CA ARG A 66 -1.85 -1.95 -16.66
C ARG A 66 -2.23 -0.67 -17.40
N GLU A 67 -3.45 -0.20 -17.19
CA GLU A 67 -3.92 1.05 -17.81
C GLU A 67 -3.08 2.24 -17.34
N ALA A 68 -2.78 2.32 -16.05
CA ALA A 68 -1.92 3.37 -15.51
C ALA A 68 -0.51 3.33 -16.11
N GLU A 69 0.07 2.13 -16.25
CA GLU A 69 1.40 1.96 -16.85
C GLU A 69 1.43 2.39 -18.32
N GLU A 70 0.39 2.07 -19.09
CA GLU A 70 0.27 2.51 -20.50
C GLU A 70 0.27 4.03 -20.63
N LYS A 71 -0.24 4.72 -19.61
CA LYS A 71 -0.30 6.19 -19.59
C LYS A 71 0.92 6.83 -18.92
N GLY A 72 1.88 6.04 -18.49
CA GLY A 72 3.07 6.53 -17.78
C GLY A 72 2.79 7.07 -16.37
N LEU A 73 1.71 6.61 -15.75
CA LEU A 73 1.28 7.06 -14.43
C LEU A 73 1.92 6.26 -13.30
N THR A 74 1.91 6.83 -12.09
CA THR A 74 2.38 6.19 -10.87
C THR A 74 1.22 5.62 -10.09
N THR A 75 1.31 4.33 -9.75
CA THR A 75 0.32 3.62 -8.95
C THR A 75 0.89 3.30 -7.57
N VAL A 76 0.12 3.59 -6.53
CA VAL A 76 0.39 3.14 -5.17
C VAL A 76 -0.61 2.05 -4.80
N ARG A 77 -0.07 0.89 -4.42
CA ARG A 77 -0.84 -0.22 -3.85
C ARG A 77 -0.68 -0.17 -2.33
N LEU A 78 -1.69 0.33 -1.64
CA LEU A 78 -1.63 0.59 -0.20
C LEU A 78 -2.15 -0.61 0.60
N HIS A 79 -1.27 -1.19 1.42
CA HIS A 79 -1.56 -2.35 2.26
C HIS A 79 -1.55 -1.97 3.74
N THR A 80 -2.34 -2.66 4.56
CA THR A 80 -2.30 -2.49 6.01
C THR A 80 -0.94 -2.95 6.55
N GLY A 81 -0.47 -2.32 7.60
CA GLY A 81 0.77 -2.69 8.29
C GLY A 81 1.98 -2.62 7.39
N GLU A 82 2.60 -3.78 7.18
CA GLU A 82 3.80 -3.98 6.38
C GLU A 82 3.51 -4.99 5.26
N PRO A 83 3.71 -4.64 3.97
CA PRO A 83 3.29 -5.50 2.85
C PRO A 83 3.93 -6.89 2.81
N SER A 84 5.14 -7.04 3.33
CA SER A 84 5.84 -8.34 3.31
C SER A 84 5.31 -9.31 4.35
N LEU A 85 4.48 -8.85 5.29
CA LEU A 85 3.93 -9.68 6.36
C LEU A 85 2.41 -9.82 6.16
N TYR A 86 2.00 -10.97 5.62
CA TYR A 86 0.60 -11.26 5.28
C TYR A 86 -0.05 -10.30 4.29
N GLY A 87 0.74 -9.62 3.48
CA GLY A 87 0.24 -8.63 2.51
C GLY A 87 -0.31 -9.23 1.21
N ALA A 88 -0.06 -10.51 0.96
CA ALA A 88 -0.46 -11.20 -0.28
C ALA A 88 0.02 -10.47 -1.54
N VAL A 89 1.22 -9.90 -1.48
CA VAL A 89 1.76 -9.09 -2.60
C VAL A 89 2.56 -9.90 -3.61
N ARG A 90 3.05 -11.10 -3.22
CA ARG A 90 3.92 -11.91 -4.09
C ARG A 90 3.28 -12.24 -5.43
N GLU A 91 2.02 -12.64 -5.41
CA GLU A 91 1.28 -12.99 -6.63
C GLU A 91 1.17 -11.79 -7.58
N GLN A 92 0.89 -10.60 -7.04
CA GLN A 92 0.83 -9.38 -7.83
C GLN A 92 2.21 -9.04 -8.41
N MET A 93 3.25 -9.10 -7.58
CA MET A 93 4.63 -8.84 -8.02
C MET A 93 5.08 -9.78 -9.13
N ASP A 94 4.75 -11.06 -9.02
CA ASP A 94 5.12 -12.06 -10.04
C ASP A 94 4.45 -11.75 -11.39
N VAL A 95 3.19 -11.34 -11.39
CA VAL A 95 2.48 -10.94 -12.61
C VAL A 95 3.11 -9.68 -13.20
N LEU A 96 3.38 -8.67 -12.37
CA LEU A 96 4.01 -7.43 -12.84
C LEU A 96 5.39 -7.69 -13.44
N ALA A 97 6.21 -8.52 -12.79
CA ALA A 97 7.51 -8.90 -13.29
C ALA A 97 7.42 -9.59 -14.65
N ALA A 98 6.47 -10.52 -14.81
CA ALA A 98 6.25 -11.23 -16.07
C ALA A 98 5.82 -10.31 -17.20
N GLU A 99 5.15 -9.19 -16.87
CA GLU A 99 4.69 -8.21 -17.86
C GLU A 99 5.67 -7.05 -18.06
N GLY A 100 6.83 -7.09 -17.39
CA GLY A 100 7.85 -6.05 -17.51
C GLY A 100 7.49 -4.75 -16.81
N ILE A 101 6.55 -4.77 -15.88
CA ILE A 101 6.13 -3.59 -15.11
C ILE A 101 7.04 -3.46 -13.88
N SER A 102 7.72 -2.32 -13.74
CA SER A 102 8.58 -2.04 -12.61
C SER A 102 7.79 -1.78 -11.33
N TYR A 103 8.29 -2.30 -10.23
CA TYR A 103 7.69 -2.07 -8.92
C TYR A 103 8.74 -1.96 -7.83
N GLU A 104 8.38 -1.29 -6.74
CA GLU A 104 9.19 -1.16 -5.53
C GLU A 104 8.30 -1.31 -4.31
N SER A 105 8.89 -1.73 -3.19
CA SER A 105 8.23 -1.81 -1.90
C SER A 105 8.69 -0.69 -0.98
N CYS A 106 7.74 -0.06 -0.29
CA CYS A 106 8.00 0.89 0.78
C CYS A 106 7.50 0.27 2.09
N PRO A 107 8.38 0.04 3.07
CA PRO A 107 7.99 -0.64 4.30
C PRO A 107 7.01 0.18 5.14
N GLY A 108 6.30 -0.50 6.01
CA GLY A 108 5.41 0.12 6.98
C GLY A 108 5.60 -0.50 8.35
N VAL A 109 4.99 0.11 9.36
CA VAL A 109 4.97 -0.44 10.71
C VAL A 109 3.93 -1.55 10.77
N SER A 110 4.38 -2.77 11.07
CA SER A 110 3.49 -3.92 11.17
C SER A 110 2.51 -3.78 12.33
N ALA A 111 1.32 -4.35 12.19
CA ALA A 111 0.31 -4.36 13.25
C ALA A 111 0.82 -4.95 14.57
N CYS A 112 1.71 -5.95 14.52
CA CYS A 112 2.29 -6.53 15.74
C CYS A 112 3.16 -5.53 16.50
N PHE A 113 3.87 -4.65 15.83
CA PHE A 113 4.66 -3.61 16.47
C PHE A 113 3.79 -2.43 16.93
N GLY A 114 2.74 -2.14 16.20
CA GLY A 114 1.74 -1.17 16.62
C GLY A 114 1.05 -1.60 17.93
N ALA A 115 0.67 -2.87 18.01
CA ALA A 115 0.08 -3.45 19.22
C ALA A 115 1.05 -3.42 20.40
N ALA A 116 2.33 -3.78 20.16
CA ALA A 116 3.36 -3.72 21.19
C ALA A 116 3.52 -2.30 21.77
N ALA A 117 3.51 -1.29 20.90
CA ALA A 117 3.60 0.11 21.31
C ALA A 117 2.40 0.54 22.16
N ASP A 118 1.19 0.18 21.75
CA ASP A 118 -0.03 0.51 22.48
C ASP A 118 -0.06 -0.13 23.89
N LEU A 119 0.52 -1.32 24.02
CA LEU A 119 0.55 -2.06 25.27
C LEU A 119 1.85 -1.84 26.06
N ASN A 120 2.79 -1.05 25.54
CA ASN A 120 4.13 -0.85 26.11
C ASN A 120 4.85 -2.18 26.38
N LEU A 121 4.78 -3.09 25.42
CA LEU A 121 5.40 -4.42 25.50
C LEU A 121 6.71 -4.49 24.72
N GLU A 122 7.60 -5.33 25.21
CA GLU A 122 8.76 -5.82 24.47
C GLU A 122 8.55 -7.30 24.23
N TYR A 123 8.63 -7.72 22.94
CA TYR A 123 8.44 -9.13 22.59
C TYR A 123 9.65 -10.02 22.88
N THR A 124 10.81 -9.41 23.01
CA THR A 124 12.07 -10.13 23.19
C THR A 124 12.54 -10.07 24.64
N LEU A 125 13.33 -11.04 25.03
CA LEU A 125 14.00 -11.05 26.35
C LEU A 125 15.37 -10.37 26.23
N PRO A 126 15.88 -9.75 27.35
CA PRO A 126 17.19 -9.14 27.37
C PRO A 126 18.30 -10.14 27.05
#